data_1ff048ba33d59c36f81329a0b42306dc
#
_entry.id   1ff048ba33d59c36f81329a0b42306dc
#
_cell.length_a   1.000
_cell.length_b   1.000
_cell.length_c   1.000
_cell.angle_alpha   90.00
_cell.angle_beta   90.00
_cell.angle_gamma   90.00
#
_symmetry.space_group_name_H-M   'P 1'
#
loop_
_entity.id
_entity.type
_entity.pdbx_description
1 polymer ?
#
loop_
_entity_poly.entity_id
_entity_poly.type
_entity_poly.pdbx_seq_one_letter_code
_entity_poly.pdbx_strand_id
1 'polypeptide(L)'
;MKHPRKRHALPKPILVLVLMATAIPLPAVAADSHDDLVRLFEAWRAFETPPLVNGAPDYTEKTSVTRAAALPEWQARLAAIDTKGWSIEDQVDWHLVRAEMNGMEFYHRVLRPWARDPAFYAQVWNYQSDTPAHEGPTNHALVELRTYAVPLDTEAEARLVAELGAIPPLLAQARQNLTGNGRELRIAGIKNLRDQATALRSLQESLEAPGDALAKALAAAIEATDAFVAWLEAEGEKKDGPSGIGIEDYTWSLRTVHYVPMTWEDEVRLLKRELDRSWSSLKLEEHNNRDLPPLPVIDSPGTYEAHAEHSVRRLADFLVEDEVLPPYPYIEPVLRAHMGQFVPEDRRNFFWTVVHYEPMVLWTHWYHWFDLARMGAMPHASPIRRGPLLYNLWDSRSEGLSTGFEEITMRAGLYDDNPRARELVWIMLAQRAARGLGSLYAQANTFTLKEARDFHVAWTPRGWMREDLDLLGFEQLLYLRQPGYG
;
A
#
# COMPACT_ATOMS: atom_id res chain seq x y z
N MET A 1 80.03 -64.66 52.19
CA MET A 1 78.97 -64.44 51.19
C MET A 1 78.94 -62.97 50.81
N LYS A 2 79.37 -62.60 49.59
CA LYS A 2 79.58 -61.22 49.19
C LYS A 2 78.45 -60.86 48.21
N HIS A 3 77.64 -59.79 48.51
CA HIS A 3 76.69 -59.19 47.60
C HIS A 3 77.40 -58.13 46.74
N PRO A 4 77.15 -58.08 45.45
CA PRO A 4 77.68 -57.00 44.57
C PRO A 4 76.80 -55.80 44.58
N ARG A 5 77.41 -54.62 44.72
CA ARG A 5 76.77 -53.29 44.60
C ARG A 5 76.41 -52.98 43.15
N LYS A 6 75.11 -52.68 42.89
CA LYS A 6 74.63 -52.08 41.61
C LYS A 6 74.97 -50.59 41.59
N ARG A 7 75.65 -50.16 40.54
CA ARG A 7 75.84 -48.73 40.24
C ARG A 7 74.59 -48.14 39.59
N HIS A 8 74.06 -47.10 40.18
CA HIS A 8 73.02 -46.29 39.58
C HIS A 8 73.63 -45.32 38.57
N ALA A 9 73.15 -45.39 37.29
CA ALA A 9 73.47 -44.43 36.25
C ALA A 9 72.52 -43.22 36.39
N LEU A 10 73.08 -42.02 36.34
CA LEU A 10 72.31 -40.74 36.33
C LEU A 10 71.58 -40.53 34.97
N PRO A 11 70.35 -40.08 34.97
CA PRO A 11 69.63 -39.79 33.73
C PRO A 11 70.18 -38.50 33.11
N LYS A 12 70.30 -38.51 31.79
CA LYS A 12 70.66 -37.36 30.98
C LYS A 12 69.47 -36.30 30.95
N PRO A 13 69.75 -35.01 31.02
CA PRO A 13 68.67 -33.99 30.92
C PRO A 13 68.06 -33.99 29.53
N ILE A 14 66.74 -34.17 29.44
CA ILE A 14 65.93 -33.94 28.22
C ILE A 14 65.66 -32.43 28.13
N LEU A 15 66.22 -31.81 27.11
CA LEU A 15 65.99 -30.42 26.75
C LEU A 15 64.60 -30.36 26.12
N VAL A 16 63.56 -29.90 26.86
CA VAL A 16 62.22 -29.61 26.33
C VAL A 16 62.22 -28.22 25.67
N LEU A 17 62.25 -28.23 24.35
CA LEU A 17 62.13 -27.03 23.57
C LEU A 17 60.65 -26.60 23.60
N VAL A 18 60.24 -25.58 24.39
CA VAL A 18 58.95 -24.99 24.40
C VAL A 18 58.86 -24.06 23.18
N LEU A 19 58.22 -24.50 22.10
CA LEU A 19 57.80 -23.66 21.02
C LEU A 19 56.66 -22.72 21.52
N MET A 20 57.00 -21.50 21.85
CA MET A 20 55.98 -20.43 21.95
C MET A 20 55.41 -20.16 20.58
N ALA A 21 54.25 -20.73 20.27
CA ALA A 21 53.43 -20.31 19.15
C ALA A 21 52.94 -18.91 19.42
N THR A 22 53.54 -17.90 18.81
CA THR A 22 52.99 -16.55 18.73
C THR A 22 51.72 -16.63 17.87
N ALA A 23 50.55 -16.64 18.52
CA ALA A 23 49.28 -16.45 17.84
C ALA A 23 49.29 -15.04 17.18
N ILE A 24 49.51 -15.00 15.89
CA ILE A 24 49.25 -13.80 15.10
C ILE A 24 47.75 -13.57 15.20
N PRO A 25 47.27 -12.45 15.75
CA PRO A 25 45.84 -12.17 15.73
C PRO A 25 45.42 -12.06 14.27
N LEU A 26 44.53 -12.94 13.83
CA LEU A 26 43.81 -12.75 12.59
C LEU A 26 43.19 -11.36 12.66
N PRO A 27 43.30 -10.55 11.62
CA PRO A 27 42.60 -9.26 11.59
C PRO A 27 41.13 -9.57 11.89
N ALA A 28 40.58 -8.91 12.92
CA ALA A 28 39.15 -8.95 13.18
C ALA A 28 38.49 -8.45 11.89
N VAL A 29 37.72 -9.30 11.24
CA VAL A 29 36.84 -8.87 10.14
C VAL A 29 35.99 -7.77 10.77
N ALA A 30 36.10 -6.56 10.24
CA ALA A 30 35.27 -5.44 10.71
C ALA A 30 33.82 -5.92 10.63
N ALA A 31 33.07 -5.80 11.74
CA ALA A 31 31.66 -6.10 11.72
C ALA A 31 31.00 -5.21 10.65
N ASP A 32 30.11 -5.78 9.84
CA ASP A 32 29.39 -5.02 8.83
C ASP A 32 28.64 -3.84 9.51
N SER A 33 28.70 -2.69 8.87
CA SER A 33 28.09 -1.46 9.37
C SER A 33 26.71 -1.25 8.77
N HIS A 34 25.88 -0.42 9.41
CA HIS A 34 24.61 0.04 8.82
C HIS A 34 24.83 0.74 7.46
N ASP A 35 25.96 1.41 7.26
CA ASP A 35 26.33 1.99 5.95
C ASP A 35 26.53 0.92 4.85
N ASP A 36 26.95 -0.30 5.20
CA ASP A 36 27.02 -1.41 4.24
C ASP A 36 25.62 -1.83 3.80
N LEU A 37 24.65 -1.85 4.71
CA LEU A 37 23.24 -2.10 4.41
C LEU A 37 22.66 -1.00 3.51
N VAL A 38 22.94 0.28 3.80
CA VAL A 38 22.48 1.41 2.97
C VAL A 38 23.04 1.29 1.56
N ARG A 39 24.32 1.00 1.39
CA ARG A 39 24.91 0.79 0.05
C ARG A 39 24.30 -0.39 -0.68
N LEU A 40 24.01 -1.48 0.03
CA LEU A 40 23.29 -2.63 -0.55
C LEU A 40 21.90 -2.23 -1.01
N PHE A 41 21.16 -1.47 -0.19
CA PHE A 41 19.83 -1.00 -0.50
C PHE A 41 19.79 -0.09 -1.74
N GLU A 42 20.72 0.86 -1.83
CA GLU A 42 20.82 1.74 -3.01
C GLU A 42 21.13 0.95 -4.29
N ALA A 43 22.06 0.01 -4.22
CA ALA A 43 22.36 -0.88 -5.34
C ALA A 43 21.17 -1.80 -5.70
N TRP A 44 20.44 -2.29 -4.70
CA TRP A 44 19.21 -3.04 -4.87
C TRP A 44 18.13 -2.23 -5.58
N ARG A 45 17.91 -0.98 -5.17
CA ARG A 45 16.92 -0.08 -5.80
C ARG A 45 17.27 0.21 -7.26
N ALA A 46 18.55 0.37 -7.59
CA ALA A 46 18.99 0.51 -8.97
C ALA A 46 18.75 -0.78 -9.79
N PHE A 47 18.96 -1.95 -9.19
CA PHE A 47 18.67 -3.24 -9.82
C PHE A 47 17.15 -3.46 -9.98
N GLU A 48 16.36 -3.05 -9.01
CA GLU A 48 14.90 -3.25 -9.01
C GLU A 48 14.22 -2.45 -10.13
N THR A 49 14.74 -1.30 -10.51
CA THR A 49 14.23 -0.50 -11.62
C THR A 49 14.40 -1.26 -12.95
N PRO A 50 13.32 -1.52 -13.72
CA PRO A 50 13.42 -2.21 -15.00
C PRO A 50 14.14 -1.35 -16.05
N PRO A 51 14.85 -1.96 -17.00
CA PRO A 51 15.43 -1.23 -18.11
C PRO A 51 14.32 -0.62 -18.99
N LEU A 52 14.66 0.45 -19.71
CA LEU A 52 13.73 1.08 -20.64
C LEU A 52 13.90 0.52 -22.06
N VAL A 53 12.78 0.24 -22.71
CA VAL A 53 12.70 -0.12 -24.13
C VAL A 53 11.72 0.83 -24.81
N ASN A 54 12.18 1.58 -25.81
CA ASN A 54 11.39 2.63 -26.48
C ASN A 54 10.77 3.66 -25.51
N GLY A 55 11.48 4.01 -24.44
CA GLY A 55 11.02 4.96 -23.43
C GLY A 55 10.06 4.38 -22.36
N ALA A 56 9.65 3.12 -22.49
CA ALA A 56 8.80 2.44 -21.53
C ALA A 56 9.58 1.39 -20.72
N PRO A 57 9.21 1.11 -19.46
CA PRO A 57 9.78 0.01 -18.70
C PRO A 57 9.61 -1.33 -19.40
N ASP A 58 10.65 -2.16 -19.37
CA ASP A 58 10.62 -3.51 -19.95
C ASP A 58 10.05 -4.52 -18.93
N TYR A 59 8.77 -4.83 -19.08
CA TYR A 59 8.05 -5.86 -18.32
C TYR A 59 7.88 -7.17 -19.11
N THR A 60 8.68 -7.39 -20.16
CA THR A 60 8.62 -8.66 -20.91
C THR A 60 8.93 -9.85 -19.99
N GLU A 61 8.37 -11.01 -20.33
CA GLU A 61 8.63 -12.26 -19.59
C GLU A 61 10.14 -12.55 -19.49
N LYS A 62 10.90 -12.30 -20.56
CA LYS A 62 12.35 -12.48 -20.58
C LYS A 62 13.04 -11.64 -19.49
N THR A 63 12.74 -10.36 -19.42
CA THR A 63 13.30 -9.44 -18.41
C THR A 63 12.86 -9.84 -17.01
N SER A 64 11.58 -10.16 -16.82
CA SER A 64 11.02 -10.63 -15.55
C SER A 64 11.70 -11.90 -15.05
N VAL A 65 11.86 -12.90 -15.90
CA VAL A 65 12.57 -14.16 -15.57
C VAL A 65 14.04 -13.91 -15.23
N THR A 66 14.72 -13.06 -15.99
CA THR A 66 16.13 -12.72 -15.74
C THR A 66 16.30 -12.06 -14.37
N ARG A 67 15.43 -11.11 -14.02
CA ARG A 67 15.46 -10.42 -12.74
C ARG A 67 15.12 -11.36 -11.58
N ALA A 68 14.10 -12.18 -11.74
CA ALA A 68 13.76 -13.21 -10.74
C ALA A 68 14.93 -14.19 -10.48
N ALA A 69 15.65 -14.59 -11.52
CA ALA A 69 16.80 -15.48 -11.40
C ALA A 69 17.99 -14.83 -10.67
N ALA A 70 18.13 -13.51 -10.71
CA ALA A 70 19.17 -12.77 -9.99
C ALA A 70 18.85 -12.50 -8.51
N LEU A 71 17.57 -12.58 -8.13
CA LEU A 71 17.11 -12.25 -6.78
C LEU A 71 17.80 -13.04 -5.65
N PRO A 72 18.03 -14.37 -5.77
CA PRO A 72 18.72 -15.13 -4.71
C PRO A 72 20.12 -14.60 -4.37
N GLU A 73 20.84 -14.01 -5.32
CA GLU A 73 22.13 -13.39 -5.06
C GLU A 73 21.99 -12.14 -4.17
N TRP A 74 20.99 -11.32 -4.41
CA TRP A 74 20.68 -10.15 -3.58
C TRP A 74 20.27 -10.55 -2.16
N GLN A 75 19.42 -11.57 -2.04
CA GLN A 75 19.02 -12.11 -0.74
C GLN A 75 20.23 -12.70 0.02
N ALA A 76 21.14 -13.38 -0.68
CA ALA A 76 22.38 -13.91 -0.08
C ALA A 76 23.31 -12.79 0.38
N ARG A 77 23.47 -11.71 -0.39
CA ARG A 77 24.27 -10.53 0.01
C ARG A 77 23.68 -9.87 1.26
N LEU A 78 22.36 -9.72 1.35
CA LEU A 78 21.71 -9.20 2.55
C LEU A 78 21.90 -10.14 3.77
N ALA A 79 21.74 -11.44 3.57
CA ALA A 79 21.90 -12.44 4.62
C ALA A 79 23.35 -12.54 5.15
N ALA A 80 24.34 -12.13 4.35
CA ALA A 80 25.74 -12.10 4.75
C ALA A 80 26.08 -10.93 5.69
N ILE A 81 25.23 -9.92 5.79
CA ILE A 81 25.43 -8.79 6.71
C ILE A 81 25.19 -9.25 8.15
N ASP A 82 26.23 -9.19 8.99
CA ASP A 82 26.13 -9.51 10.42
C ASP A 82 25.56 -8.32 11.21
N THR A 83 24.29 -8.43 11.60
CA THR A 83 23.58 -7.40 12.38
C THR A 83 23.83 -7.49 13.88
N LYS A 84 24.72 -8.38 14.34
CA LYS A 84 25.00 -8.57 15.75
C LYS A 84 25.61 -7.32 16.37
N GLY A 85 24.96 -6.83 17.43
CA GLY A 85 25.39 -5.63 18.13
C GLY A 85 24.87 -4.31 17.54
N TRP A 86 24.09 -4.37 16.47
CA TRP A 86 23.39 -3.21 15.93
C TRP A 86 22.30 -2.70 16.87
N SER A 87 21.97 -1.43 16.77
CA SER A 87 20.78 -0.87 17.42
C SER A 87 19.52 -1.57 16.91
N ILE A 88 18.43 -1.52 17.67
CA ILE A 88 17.12 -2.05 17.20
C ILE A 88 16.68 -1.34 15.92
N GLU A 89 16.93 -0.04 15.84
CA GLU A 89 16.58 0.76 14.65
C GLU A 89 17.31 0.27 13.40
N ASP A 90 18.60 0.02 13.49
CA ASP A 90 19.39 -0.49 12.36
C ASP A 90 18.97 -1.90 11.97
N GLN A 91 18.64 -2.76 12.96
CA GLN A 91 18.10 -4.09 12.68
C GLN A 91 16.74 -4.03 11.99
N VAL A 92 15.88 -3.07 12.33
CA VAL A 92 14.60 -2.83 11.62
C VAL A 92 14.87 -2.48 10.16
N ASP A 93 15.86 -1.65 9.84
CA ASP A 93 16.22 -1.32 8.47
C ASP A 93 16.62 -2.56 7.68
N TRP A 94 17.40 -3.49 8.29
CA TRP A 94 17.74 -4.75 7.66
C TRP A 94 16.47 -5.58 7.34
N HIS A 95 15.52 -5.64 8.27
CA HIS A 95 14.25 -6.34 8.04
C HIS A 95 13.41 -5.69 6.95
N LEU A 96 13.41 -4.36 6.84
CA LEU A 96 12.72 -3.63 5.77
C LEU A 96 13.30 -3.97 4.39
N VAL A 97 14.63 -3.99 4.26
CA VAL A 97 15.29 -4.39 3.00
C VAL A 97 14.99 -5.85 2.66
N ARG A 98 14.97 -6.73 3.67
CA ARG A 98 14.60 -8.13 3.47
C ARG A 98 13.13 -8.27 3.01
N ALA A 99 12.21 -7.51 3.62
CA ALA A 99 10.81 -7.52 3.23
C ALA A 99 10.61 -7.07 1.78
N GLU A 100 11.36 -6.05 1.35
CA GLU A 100 11.32 -5.56 -0.03
C GLU A 100 11.83 -6.61 -1.02
N MET A 101 12.93 -7.30 -0.73
CA MET A 101 13.43 -8.41 -1.56
C MET A 101 12.43 -9.58 -1.60
N ASN A 102 11.80 -9.91 -0.47
CA ASN A 102 10.74 -10.92 -0.42
C ASN A 102 9.50 -10.48 -1.20
N GLY A 103 9.17 -9.20 -1.16
CA GLY A 103 8.09 -8.61 -1.97
C GLY A 103 8.35 -8.78 -3.47
N MET A 104 9.59 -8.56 -3.94
CA MET A 104 9.96 -8.83 -5.32
C MET A 104 9.86 -10.34 -5.67
N GLU A 105 10.22 -11.23 -4.74
CA GLU A 105 9.99 -12.67 -4.92
C GLU A 105 8.51 -12.97 -5.13
N PHE A 106 7.66 -12.46 -4.25
CA PHE A 106 6.20 -12.62 -4.33
C PHE A 106 5.64 -12.04 -5.62
N TYR A 107 6.10 -10.87 -6.01
CA TYR A 107 5.73 -10.22 -7.26
C TYR A 107 6.04 -11.07 -8.49
N HIS A 108 7.23 -11.67 -8.56
CA HIS A 108 7.64 -12.50 -9.70
C HIS A 108 7.03 -13.90 -9.67
N ARG A 109 6.86 -14.49 -8.50
CA ARG A 109 6.40 -15.88 -8.32
C ARG A 109 4.87 -15.99 -8.35
N VAL A 110 4.16 -15.08 -7.67
CA VAL A 110 2.73 -15.18 -7.41
C VAL A 110 1.92 -14.12 -8.15
N LEU A 111 2.14 -12.87 -7.86
CA LEU A 111 1.33 -11.77 -8.42
C LEU A 111 1.46 -11.69 -9.92
N ARG A 112 2.68 -11.70 -10.44
CA ARG A 112 3.01 -11.59 -11.87
C ARG A 112 2.13 -10.54 -12.58
N PRO A 113 2.07 -9.30 -12.08
CA PRO A 113 1.08 -8.33 -12.54
C PRO A 113 1.25 -8.01 -14.02
N TRP A 114 2.48 -8.04 -14.53
CA TRP A 114 2.74 -7.86 -15.96
C TRP A 114 2.04 -8.90 -16.86
N ALA A 115 1.77 -10.11 -16.33
CA ALA A 115 1.15 -11.20 -17.06
C ALA A 115 -0.32 -11.43 -16.68
N ARG A 116 -0.74 -11.02 -15.48
CA ARG A 116 -2.07 -11.35 -14.93
C ARG A 116 -3.00 -10.16 -14.82
N ASP A 117 -2.47 -8.96 -14.57
CA ASP A 117 -3.26 -7.78 -14.20
C ASP A 117 -3.20 -6.68 -15.27
N PRO A 118 -4.21 -6.52 -16.12
CA PRO A 118 -4.22 -5.44 -17.10
C PRO A 118 -4.21 -4.05 -16.47
N ALA A 119 -4.75 -3.88 -15.25
CA ALA A 119 -4.72 -2.59 -14.54
C ALA A 119 -3.30 -2.17 -14.14
N PHE A 120 -2.34 -3.09 -14.08
CA PHE A 120 -0.92 -2.79 -13.91
C PHE A 120 -0.38 -1.84 -15.00
N TYR A 121 -0.98 -1.84 -16.17
CA TYR A 121 -0.60 -1.00 -17.31
C TYR A 121 -1.34 0.33 -17.37
N ALA A 122 -2.21 0.63 -16.41
CA ALA A 122 -2.74 1.99 -16.21
C ALA A 122 -1.69 2.85 -15.50
N GLN A 123 -1.30 3.97 -16.12
CA GLN A 123 -0.18 4.78 -15.67
C GLN A 123 -0.56 6.19 -15.23
N VAL A 124 -1.76 6.66 -15.55
CA VAL A 124 -2.17 8.05 -15.31
C VAL A 124 -2.93 8.18 -14.00
N TRP A 125 -2.41 9.02 -13.12
CA TRP A 125 -3.01 9.37 -11.84
C TRP A 125 -3.28 10.87 -11.77
N ASN A 126 -4.49 11.25 -11.40
CA ASN A 126 -4.93 12.64 -11.31
C ASN A 126 -5.19 13.10 -9.86
N TYR A 127 -5.03 12.23 -8.87
CA TYR A 127 -5.17 12.54 -7.45
C TYR A 127 -3.96 12.01 -6.66
N GLN A 128 -3.79 12.54 -5.45
CA GLN A 128 -2.73 12.08 -4.55
C GLN A 128 -3.16 10.76 -3.89
N SER A 129 -2.24 9.81 -3.82
CA SER A 129 -2.44 8.62 -2.98
C SER A 129 -2.37 8.98 -1.50
N ASP A 130 -3.18 8.37 -0.68
CA ASP A 130 -3.17 8.46 0.79
C ASP A 130 -2.09 7.57 1.43
N THR A 131 -1.40 6.78 0.62
CA THR A 131 -0.22 6.02 1.01
C THR A 131 1.05 6.58 0.37
N PRO A 132 2.25 6.33 0.92
CA PRO A 132 3.51 6.75 0.31
C PRO A 132 3.80 6.14 -1.06
N ALA A 133 3.18 5.00 -1.37
CA ALA A 133 3.20 4.35 -2.68
C ALA A 133 1.80 4.41 -3.31
N HIS A 134 1.73 4.29 -4.64
CA HIS A 134 0.44 4.18 -5.31
C HIS A 134 -0.24 2.84 -5.00
N GLU A 135 -1.56 2.86 -4.95
CA GLU A 135 -2.36 1.67 -4.80
C GLU A 135 -2.16 0.69 -5.97
N GLY A 136 -2.01 -0.59 -5.64
CA GLY A 136 -1.80 -1.66 -6.61
C GLY A 136 -0.32 -2.04 -6.79
N PRO A 137 -0.02 -2.96 -7.71
CA PRO A 137 1.33 -3.42 -7.98
C PRO A 137 2.26 -2.30 -8.44
N THR A 138 3.52 -2.34 -8.02
CA THR A 138 4.55 -1.34 -8.37
C THR A 138 4.65 -1.13 -9.87
N ASN A 139 4.54 0.11 -10.31
CA ASN A 139 4.67 0.54 -11.69
C ASN A 139 5.69 1.68 -11.81
N HIS A 140 6.67 1.54 -12.72
CA HIS A 140 7.74 2.50 -12.93
C HIS A 140 7.44 3.53 -14.04
N ALA A 141 6.22 3.56 -14.58
CA ALA A 141 5.81 4.47 -15.65
C ALA A 141 4.65 5.39 -15.25
N LEU A 142 4.56 5.77 -13.96
CA LEU A 142 3.48 6.61 -13.46
C LEU A 142 3.55 8.03 -14.02
N VAL A 143 2.40 8.56 -14.45
CA VAL A 143 2.19 9.95 -14.87
C VAL A 143 1.26 10.59 -13.85
N GLU A 144 1.80 11.41 -12.95
CA GLU A 144 1.04 12.08 -11.90
C GLU A 144 0.54 13.44 -12.36
N LEU A 145 -0.61 13.49 -13.02
CA LEU A 145 -1.18 14.72 -13.60
C LEU A 145 -1.36 15.84 -12.57
N ARG A 146 -1.65 15.51 -11.32
CA ARG A 146 -1.77 16.49 -10.21
C ARG A 146 -0.50 17.31 -9.96
N THR A 147 0.66 16.84 -10.41
CA THR A 147 1.94 17.55 -10.26
C THR A 147 2.19 18.61 -11.33
N TYR A 148 1.28 18.71 -12.30
CA TYR A 148 1.34 19.65 -13.39
C TYR A 148 0.38 20.81 -13.16
N ALA A 149 0.92 22.03 -13.08
CA ALA A 149 0.11 23.24 -13.02
C ALA A 149 -0.20 23.73 -14.43
N VAL A 150 -1.44 24.00 -14.74
CA VAL A 150 -1.88 24.59 -16.01
C VAL A 150 -2.04 26.11 -15.82
N PRO A 151 -1.45 26.96 -16.71
CA PRO A 151 -0.68 26.61 -17.92
C PRO A 151 0.70 26.01 -17.61
N LEU A 152 1.12 25.07 -18.45
CA LEU A 152 2.43 24.41 -18.33
C LEU A 152 3.55 25.37 -18.72
N ASP A 153 4.68 25.33 -17.98
CA ASP A 153 5.93 25.90 -18.45
C ASP A 153 6.65 24.93 -19.42
N THR A 154 7.70 25.40 -20.04
CA THR A 154 8.44 24.64 -21.08
C THR A 154 9.04 23.34 -20.53
N GLU A 155 9.50 23.33 -19.27
CA GLU A 155 10.11 22.16 -18.65
C GLU A 155 9.03 21.11 -18.30
N ALA A 156 7.93 21.56 -17.72
CA ALA A 156 6.78 20.70 -17.41
C ALA A 156 6.17 20.11 -18.69
N GLU A 157 6.04 20.89 -19.76
CA GLU A 157 5.56 20.40 -21.05
C GLU A 157 6.49 19.32 -21.62
N ALA A 158 7.81 19.56 -21.63
CA ALA A 158 8.77 18.59 -22.12
C ALA A 158 8.77 17.27 -21.29
N ARG A 159 8.66 17.38 -19.97
CA ARG A 159 8.52 16.22 -19.08
C ARG A 159 7.24 15.44 -19.37
N LEU A 160 6.11 16.12 -19.48
CA LEU A 160 4.82 15.48 -19.77
C LEU A 160 4.81 14.78 -21.12
N VAL A 161 5.43 15.37 -22.15
CA VAL A 161 5.63 14.74 -23.48
C VAL A 161 6.39 13.42 -23.35
N ALA A 162 7.46 13.39 -22.55
CA ALA A 162 8.25 12.18 -22.36
C ALA A 162 7.47 11.11 -21.61
N GLU A 163 6.75 11.46 -20.55
CA GLU A 163 5.93 10.55 -19.75
C GLU A 163 4.77 9.96 -20.57
N LEU A 164 4.00 10.80 -21.28
CA LEU A 164 2.92 10.36 -22.16
C LEU A 164 3.44 9.48 -23.31
N GLY A 165 4.65 9.77 -23.78
CA GLY A 165 5.31 9.00 -24.84
C GLY A 165 5.61 7.55 -24.46
N ALA A 166 5.67 7.21 -23.17
CA ALA A 166 5.85 5.84 -22.70
C ALA A 166 4.56 4.98 -22.78
N ILE A 167 3.36 5.60 -22.84
CA ILE A 167 2.08 4.88 -22.80
C ILE A 167 1.90 3.97 -24.02
N PRO A 168 2.03 4.43 -25.30
CA PRO A 168 1.79 3.55 -26.44
C PRO A 168 2.72 2.32 -26.51
N PRO A 169 4.05 2.41 -26.33
CA PRO A 169 4.92 1.24 -26.36
C PRO A 169 4.66 0.29 -25.19
N LEU A 170 4.29 0.79 -24.01
CA LEU A 170 3.97 -0.03 -22.86
C LEU A 170 2.66 -0.82 -23.06
N LEU A 171 1.61 -0.19 -23.60
CA LEU A 171 0.35 -0.88 -23.91
C LEU A 171 0.50 -1.88 -25.08
N ALA A 172 1.40 -1.59 -26.04
CA ALA A 172 1.75 -2.57 -27.06
C ALA A 172 2.45 -3.80 -26.48
N GLN A 173 3.36 -3.60 -25.52
CA GLN A 173 4.02 -4.67 -24.75
C GLN A 173 3.00 -5.47 -23.93
N ALA A 174 2.05 -4.80 -23.28
CA ALA A 174 1.01 -5.41 -22.45
C ALA A 174 0.20 -6.47 -23.21
N ARG A 175 -0.12 -6.24 -24.48
CA ARG A 175 -0.85 -7.22 -25.32
C ARG A 175 -0.10 -8.53 -25.49
N GLN A 176 1.21 -8.52 -25.43
CA GLN A 176 2.05 -9.71 -25.53
C GLN A 176 2.26 -10.39 -24.18
N ASN A 177 2.33 -9.59 -23.12
CA ASN A 177 2.63 -10.07 -21.78
C ASN A 177 1.41 -10.69 -21.07
N LEU A 178 0.20 -10.18 -21.33
CA LEU A 178 -1.03 -10.55 -20.61
C LEU A 178 -1.57 -11.93 -21.02
N THR A 179 -0.90 -12.96 -20.54
CA THR A 179 -1.24 -14.37 -20.77
C THR A 179 -2.14 -14.97 -19.69
N GLY A 180 -2.31 -14.28 -18.55
CA GLY A 180 -3.12 -14.75 -17.44
C GLY A 180 -4.61 -14.87 -17.76
N ASN A 181 -5.34 -15.68 -16.98
CA ASN A 181 -6.75 -15.98 -17.17
C ASN A 181 -7.68 -15.37 -16.11
N GLY A 182 -7.17 -14.50 -15.21
CA GLY A 182 -7.94 -13.90 -14.11
C GLY A 182 -9.09 -13.01 -14.62
N ARG A 183 -10.34 -13.43 -14.33
CA ARG A 183 -11.55 -12.75 -14.80
C ARG A 183 -11.70 -11.37 -14.18
N GLU A 184 -11.61 -11.28 -12.85
CA GLU A 184 -11.84 -10.04 -12.10
C GLU A 184 -10.70 -9.03 -12.33
N LEU A 185 -9.46 -9.51 -12.45
CA LEU A 185 -8.30 -8.66 -12.79
C LEU A 185 -8.50 -7.96 -14.14
N ARG A 186 -9.11 -8.65 -15.10
CA ARG A 186 -9.46 -8.05 -16.39
C ARG A 186 -10.55 -6.98 -16.25
N ILE A 187 -11.57 -7.22 -15.42
CA ILE A 187 -12.63 -6.22 -15.14
C ILE A 187 -11.99 -4.95 -14.54
N ALA A 188 -11.07 -5.14 -13.58
CA ALA A 188 -10.28 -4.03 -13.02
C ALA A 188 -9.48 -3.29 -14.09
N GLY A 189 -8.82 -4.04 -14.99
CA GLY A 189 -8.04 -3.46 -16.07
C GLY A 189 -8.87 -2.60 -17.02
N ILE A 190 -10.03 -3.09 -17.48
CA ILE A 190 -10.93 -2.32 -18.34
C ILE A 190 -11.37 -1.04 -17.66
N LYS A 191 -11.76 -1.12 -16.37
CA LYS A 191 -12.18 0.06 -15.60
C LYS A 191 -11.05 1.08 -15.50
N ASN A 192 -9.88 0.68 -14.99
CA ASN A 192 -8.77 1.60 -14.74
C ASN A 192 -8.24 2.26 -16.03
N LEU A 193 -8.26 1.54 -17.15
CA LEU A 193 -7.84 2.10 -18.43
C LEU A 193 -8.90 3.03 -19.06
N ARG A 194 -10.19 2.81 -18.80
CA ARG A 194 -11.23 3.80 -19.13
C ARG A 194 -11.09 5.06 -18.30
N ASP A 195 -10.78 4.93 -17.01
CA ASP A 195 -10.50 6.07 -16.13
C ASP A 195 -9.26 6.85 -16.65
N GLN A 196 -8.20 6.14 -17.06
CA GLN A 196 -7.04 6.75 -17.72
C GLN A 196 -7.41 7.52 -18.99
N ALA A 197 -8.20 6.90 -19.87
CA ALA A 197 -8.66 7.57 -21.10
C ALA A 197 -9.46 8.85 -20.80
N THR A 198 -10.29 8.80 -19.76
CA THR A 198 -11.06 9.97 -19.28
C THR A 198 -10.13 11.04 -18.74
N ALA A 199 -9.16 10.70 -17.90
CA ALA A 199 -8.19 11.66 -17.36
C ALA A 199 -7.36 12.35 -18.46
N LEU A 200 -6.92 11.59 -19.46
CA LEU A 200 -6.17 12.11 -20.61
C LEU A 200 -7.02 13.08 -21.45
N ARG A 201 -8.31 12.80 -21.66
CA ARG A 201 -9.23 13.69 -22.35
C ARG A 201 -9.50 14.96 -21.54
N SER A 202 -9.70 14.85 -20.23
CA SER A 202 -9.85 16.03 -19.36
C SER A 202 -8.61 16.90 -19.37
N LEU A 203 -7.42 16.30 -19.40
CA LEU A 203 -6.18 17.07 -19.61
C LEU A 203 -6.18 17.77 -20.96
N GLN A 204 -6.56 17.10 -22.05
CA GLN A 204 -6.63 17.68 -23.38
C GLN A 204 -7.56 18.91 -23.43
N GLU A 205 -8.71 18.83 -22.76
CA GLU A 205 -9.70 19.93 -22.67
C GLU A 205 -9.20 21.10 -21.81
N SER A 206 -8.33 20.85 -20.82
CA SER A 206 -7.78 21.88 -19.95
C SER A 206 -6.65 22.71 -20.58
N LEU A 207 -6.04 22.21 -21.66
CA LEU A 207 -4.93 22.86 -22.34
C LEU A 207 -5.44 23.81 -23.44
N GLU A 208 -5.30 25.13 -23.25
CA GLU A 208 -5.80 26.13 -24.21
C GLU A 208 -5.02 26.12 -25.55
N ALA A 209 -3.70 25.95 -25.51
CA ALA A 209 -2.83 25.96 -26.69
C ALA A 209 -1.57 25.11 -26.45
N PRO A 210 -1.67 23.78 -26.40
CA PRO A 210 -0.52 22.91 -26.22
C PRO A 210 0.44 22.99 -27.42
N GLY A 211 1.73 22.88 -27.16
CA GLY A 211 2.71 22.74 -28.24
C GLY A 211 2.44 21.50 -29.10
N ASP A 212 2.87 21.52 -30.36
CA ASP A 212 2.63 20.42 -31.30
C ASP A 212 3.13 19.04 -30.77
N ALA A 213 4.23 19.02 -30.03
CA ALA A 213 4.78 17.80 -29.45
C ALA A 213 3.86 17.23 -28.38
N LEU A 214 3.32 18.06 -27.48
CA LEU A 214 2.39 17.65 -26.43
C LEU A 214 1.05 17.21 -27.02
N ALA A 215 0.50 17.98 -27.94
CA ALA A 215 -0.74 17.60 -28.61
C ALA A 215 -0.65 16.23 -29.29
N LYS A 216 0.48 15.95 -29.96
CA LYS A 216 0.74 14.66 -30.61
C LYS A 216 0.91 13.53 -29.59
N ALA A 217 1.69 13.73 -28.52
CA ALA A 217 1.92 12.72 -27.49
C ALA A 217 0.59 12.37 -26.77
N LEU A 218 -0.21 13.36 -26.44
CA LEU A 218 -1.51 13.19 -25.79
C LEU A 218 -2.50 12.44 -26.69
N ALA A 219 -2.61 12.81 -27.96
CA ALA A 219 -3.46 12.10 -28.92
C ALA A 219 -3.04 10.63 -29.08
N ALA A 220 -1.75 10.35 -29.17
CA ALA A 220 -1.21 8.99 -29.26
C ALA A 220 -1.48 8.17 -27.98
N ALA A 221 -1.36 8.77 -26.80
CA ALA A 221 -1.66 8.12 -25.52
C ALA A 221 -3.17 7.78 -25.40
N ILE A 222 -4.07 8.69 -25.80
CA ILE A 222 -5.52 8.45 -25.82
C ILE A 222 -5.85 7.32 -26.79
N GLU A 223 -5.37 7.38 -28.03
CA GLU A 223 -5.60 6.36 -29.06
C GLU A 223 -5.13 4.97 -28.61
N ALA A 224 -3.90 4.90 -28.06
CA ALA A 224 -3.34 3.64 -27.56
C ALA A 224 -4.15 3.07 -26.39
N THR A 225 -4.62 3.92 -25.48
CA THR A 225 -5.45 3.51 -24.34
C THR A 225 -6.81 2.99 -24.79
N ASP A 226 -7.50 3.70 -25.69
CA ASP A 226 -8.80 3.25 -26.25
C ASP A 226 -8.68 1.95 -27.00
N ALA A 227 -7.65 1.82 -27.84
CA ALA A 227 -7.38 0.59 -28.58
C ALA A 227 -7.04 -0.61 -27.67
N PHE A 228 -6.41 -0.32 -26.52
CA PHE A 228 -6.10 -1.34 -25.52
C PHE A 228 -7.36 -1.77 -24.74
N VAL A 229 -8.22 -0.84 -24.36
CA VAL A 229 -9.53 -1.13 -23.74
C VAL A 229 -10.36 -2.03 -24.68
N ALA A 230 -10.50 -1.65 -25.94
CA ALA A 230 -11.25 -2.43 -26.93
C ALA A 230 -10.67 -3.85 -27.10
N TRP A 231 -9.35 -4.00 -27.06
CA TRP A 231 -8.72 -5.31 -27.11
C TRP A 231 -9.01 -6.13 -25.84
N LEU A 232 -8.95 -5.53 -24.65
CA LEU A 232 -9.30 -6.21 -23.40
C LEU A 232 -10.75 -6.68 -23.40
N GLU A 233 -11.67 -5.91 -23.92
CA GLU A 233 -13.08 -6.25 -24.03
C GLU A 233 -13.28 -7.46 -24.98
N ALA A 234 -12.64 -7.43 -26.14
CA ALA A 234 -12.71 -8.53 -27.13
C ALA A 234 -12.10 -9.84 -26.61
N GLU A 235 -10.99 -9.78 -25.85
CA GLU A 235 -10.37 -10.95 -25.23
C GLU A 235 -11.14 -11.45 -24.01
N GLY A 236 -12.04 -10.63 -23.50
CA GLY A 236 -12.66 -10.80 -22.19
C GLY A 236 -13.57 -11.97 -22.02
N GLU A 237 -14.29 -12.34 -23.05
CA GLU A 237 -15.18 -13.50 -23.03
C GLU A 237 -14.44 -14.83 -22.80
N LYS A 238 -13.11 -14.83 -23.01
CA LYS A 238 -12.24 -15.99 -22.86
C LYS A 238 -11.62 -16.11 -21.46
N LYS A 239 -11.78 -15.09 -20.60
CA LYS A 239 -11.16 -15.01 -19.27
C LYS A 239 -12.16 -15.41 -18.19
N ASP A 240 -12.03 -16.61 -17.67
CA ASP A 240 -12.95 -17.23 -16.70
C ASP A 240 -12.25 -17.79 -15.45
N GLY A 241 -10.91 -17.68 -15.40
CA GLY A 241 -10.11 -18.23 -14.30
C GLY A 241 -10.15 -17.40 -13.03
N PRO A 242 -9.66 -17.99 -11.93
CA PRO A 242 -9.62 -17.33 -10.64
C PRO A 242 -8.64 -16.15 -10.64
N SER A 243 -8.98 -15.11 -9.90
CA SER A 243 -8.17 -13.90 -9.77
C SER A 243 -7.41 -13.83 -8.44
N GLY A 244 -7.89 -14.49 -7.39
CA GLY A 244 -7.21 -14.57 -6.10
C GLY A 244 -5.93 -15.41 -6.19
N ILE A 245 -5.06 -15.21 -5.21
CA ILE A 245 -3.74 -15.89 -5.14
C ILE A 245 -3.77 -17.19 -4.34
N GLY A 246 -4.88 -17.50 -3.65
CA GLY A 246 -5.01 -18.67 -2.78
C GLY A 246 -4.51 -18.44 -1.36
N ILE A 247 -4.95 -19.31 -0.45
CA ILE A 247 -4.71 -19.19 1.00
C ILE A 247 -3.22 -19.30 1.35
N GLU A 248 -2.50 -20.22 0.71
CA GLU A 248 -1.09 -20.48 1.03
C GLU A 248 -0.20 -19.29 0.66
N ASP A 249 -0.35 -18.77 -0.56
CA ASP A 249 0.42 -17.61 -1.03
C ASP A 249 0.01 -16.32 -0.29
N TYR A 250 -1.26 -16.17 0.05
CA TYR A 250 -1.74 -15.07 0.90
C TYR A 250 -1.05 -15.11 2.28
N THR A 251 -1.08 -16.26 2.95
CA THR A 251 -0.42 -16.45 4.26
C THR A 251 1.09 -16.23 4.17
N TRP A 252 1.71 -16.67 3.07
CA TRP A 252 3.14 -16.45 2.85
C TRP A 252 3.46 -14.96 2.75
N SER A 253 2.65 -14.19 1.99
CA SER A 253 2.86 -12.75 1.82
C SER A 253 2.70 -11.99 3.13
N LEU A 254 1.67 -12.29 3.93
CA LEU A 254 1.48 -11.70 5.25
C LEU A 254 2.71 -11.85 6.14
N ARG A 255 3.21 -13.07 6.26
CA ARG A 255 4.31 -13.40 7.18
C ARG A 255 5.67 -12.94 6.69
N THR A 256 5.88 -12.94 5.39
CA THR A 256 7.21 -12.82 4.79
C THR A 256 7.45 -11.44 4.20
N VAL A 257 6.42 -10.82 3.61
CA VAL A 257 6.49 -9.47 3.02
C VAL A 257 6.03 -8.42 4.03
N HIS A 258 4.86 -8.63 4.64
CA HIS A 258 4.25 -7.66 5.56
C HIS A 258 4.68 -7.83 7.02
N TYR A 259 5.35 -8.93 7.36
CA TYR A 259 5.72 -9.30 8.75
C TYR A 259 4.54 -9.33 9.73
N VAL A 260 3.34 -9.60 9.23
CA VAL A 260 2.15 -9.87 10.03
C VAL A 260 2.16 -11.36 10.41
N PRO A 261 2.27 -11.71 11.69
CA PRO A 261 2.44 -13.10 12.13
C PRO A 261 1.11 -13.89 12.16
N MET A 262 0.28 -13.69 11.15
CA MET A 262 -1.03 -14.30 11.00
C MET A 262 -1.08 -15.22 9.78
N THR A 263 -2.07 -16.11 9.75
CA THR A 263 -2.48 -16.84 8.56
C THR A 263 -3.75 -16.20 8.01
N TRP A 264 -4.14 -16.58 6.81
CA TRP A 264 -5.44 -16.21 6.24
C TRP A 264 -6.60 -16.56 7.18
N GLU A 265 -6.55 -17.76 7.80
CA GLU A 265 -7.58 -18.20 8.75
C GLU A 265 -7.56 -17.37 10.05
N ASP A 266 -6.42 -16.89 10.48
CA ASP A 266 -6.32 -16.00 11.65
C ASP A 266 -6.99 -14.65 11.34
N GLU A 267 -6.77 -14.07 10.17
CA GLU A 267 -7.43 -12.84 9.75
C GLU A 267 -8.93 -13.03 9.59
N VAL A 268 -9.39 -14.12 8.97
CA VAL A 268 -10.84 -14.43 8.88
C VAL A 268 -11.47 -14.50 10.27
N ARG A 269 -10.82 -15.17 11.24
CA ARG A 269 -11.33 -15.23 12.61
C ARG A 269 -11.37 -13.87 13.29
N LEU A 270 -10.33 -13.08 13.08
CA LEU A 270 -10.23 -11.71 13.61
C LEU A 270 -11.34 -10.84 13.05
N LEU A 271 -11.49 -10.78 11.73
CA LEU A 271 -12.49 -9.94 11.07
C LEU A 271 -13.94 -10.38 11.38
N LYS A 272 -14.20 -11.68 11.52
CA LYS A 272 -15.51 -12.14 12.00
C LYS A 272 -15.81 -11.63 13.40
N ARG A 273 -14.84 -11.72 14.32
CA ARG A 273 -14.99 -11.17 15.68
C ARG A 273 -15.21 -9.65 15.65
N GLU A 274 -14.47 -8.94 14.81
CA GLU A 274 -14.60 -7.47 14.69
C GLU A 274 -15.96 -7.08 14.07
N LEU A 275 -16.45 -7.84 13.10
CA LEU A 275 -17.79 -7.65 12.55
C LEU A 275 -18.88 -7.83 13.62
N ASP A 276 -18.83 -8.94 14.36
CA ASP A 276 -19.76 -9.22 15.46
C ASP A 276 -19.68 -8.16 16.58
N ARG A 277 -18.45 -7.72 16.92
CA ARG A 277 -18.19 -6.67 17.91
C ARG A 277 -18.80 -5.34 17.46
N SER A 278 -18.58 -4.97 16.21
CA SER A 278 -19.06 -3.70 15.64
C SER A 278 -20.61 -3.66 15.63
N TRP A 279 -21.25 -4.73 15.19
CA TRP A 279 -22.73 -4.84 15.23
C TRP A 279 -23.29 -4.80 16.63
N SER A 280 -22.68 -5.53 17.57
CA SER A 280 -23.11 -5.56 18.96
C SER A 280 -22.95 -4.19 19.63
N SER A 281 -21.81 -3.54 19.39
CA SER A 281 -21.51 -2.20 19.91
C SER A 281 -22.45 -1.15 19.33
N LEU A 282 -22.73 -1.22 18.02
CA LEU A 282 -23.72 -0.35 17.38
C LEU A 282 -25.09 -0.47 18.06
N LYS A 283 -25.55 -1.71 18.30
CA LYS A 283 -26.85 -1.93 18.97
C LYS A 283 -26.88 -1.41 20.40
N LEU A 284 -25.76 -1.48 21.12
CA LEU A 284 -25.64 -0.89 22.46
C LEU A 284 -25.67 0.63 22.42
N GLU A 285 -24.94 1.26 21.50
CA GLU A 285 -24.97 2.73 21.34
C GLU A 285 -26.37 3.21 20.91
N GLU A 286 -27.02 2.55 19.94
CA GLU A 286 -28.39 2.86 19.54
C GLU A 286 -29.38 2.75 20.73
N HIS A 287 -29.20 1.73 21.58
CA HIS A 287 -30.01 1.58 22.78
C HIS A 287 -29.75 2.69 23.81
N ASN A 288 -28.50 3.02 24.07
CA ASN A 288 -28.11 4.07 25.00
C ASN A 288 -28.61 5.44 24.54
N ASN A 289 -28.56 5.69 23.24
CA ASN A 289 -28.95 6.96 22.62
C ASN A 289 -30.44 7.02 22.23
N ARG A 290 -31.26 6.02 22.55
CA ARG A 290 -32.66 5.92 22.08
C ARG A 290 -33.53 7.13 22.39
N ASP A 291 -33.22 7.84 23.48
CA ASP A 291 -33.96 9.01 23.94
C ASP A 291 -33.38 10.34 23.38
N LEU A 292 -32.26 10.28 22.66
CA LEU A 292 -31.65 11.42 21.99
C LEU A 292 -32.24 11.61 20.58
N PRO A 293 -32.32 12.84 20.08
CA PRO A 293 -32.75 13.09 18.69
C PRO A 293 -31.75 12.42 17.72
N PRO A 294 -32.21 11.99 16.54
CA PRO A 294 -31.32 11.51 15.48
C PRO A 294 -30.36 12.60 15.04
N LEU A 295 -29.19 12.19 14.52
CA LEU A 295 -28.26 13.12 13.88
C LEU A 295 -28.95 13.79 12.70
N PRO A 296 -28.89 15.12 12.58
CA PRO A 296 -29.39 15.81 11.40
C PRO A 296 -28.52 15.47 10.18
N VAL A 297 -29.17 15.38 9.02
CA VAL A 297 -28.46 15.24 7.76
C VAL A 297 -28.02 16.61 7.27
N ILE A 298 -26.78 16.75 6.86
CA ILE A 298 -26.27 17.94 6.17
C ILE A 298 -26.81 17.91 4.74
N ASP A 299 -27.74 18.80 4.40
CA ASP A 299 -28.56 18.73 3.20
C ASP A 299 -28.28 19.86 2.18
N SER A 300 -27.39 20.78 2.50
CA SER A 300 -27.07 21.92 1.64
C SER A 300 -25.58 22.28 1.61
N PRO A 301 -25.08 22.87 0.53
CA PRO A 301 -23.67 23.31 0.43
C PRO A 301 -23.26 24.25 1.56
N GLY A 302 -24.07 25.24 1.90
CA GLY A 302 -23.73 26.21 2.94
C GLY A 302 -23.69 25.60 4.34
N THR A 303 -24.63 24.67 4.64
CA THR A 303 -24.62 23.92 5.90
C THR A 303 -23.39 23.00 5.98
N TYR A 304 -23.01 22.36 4.86
CA TYR A 304 -21.82 21.52 4.80
C TYR A 304 -20.56 22.32 5.09
N GLU A 305 -20.36 23.45 4.40
CA GLU A 305 -19.18 24.30 4.58
C GLU A 305 -19.02 24.77 6.03
N ALA A 306 -20.11 25.28 6.62
CA ALA A 306 -20.11 25.75 8.01
C ALA A 306 -19.78 24.62 9.00
N HIS A 307 -20.36 23.42 8.77
CA HIS A 307 -20.13 22.25 9.62
C HIS A 307 -18.70 21.72 9.45
N ALA A 308 -18.19 21.64 8.23
CA ALA A 308 -16.85 21.21 7.92
C ALA A 308 -15.80 22.12 8.57
N GLU A 309 -15.97 23.45 8.46
CA GLU A 309 -15.10 24.43 9.12
C GLU A 309 -15.11 24.30 10.65
N HIS A 310 -16.26 24.04 11.25
CA HIS A 310 -16.35 23.77 12.69
C HIS A 310 -15.63 22.47 13.06
N SER A 311 -15.87 21.40 12.30
CA SER A 311 -15.29 20.08 12.54
C SER A 311 -13.77 20.05 12.38
N VAL A 312 -13.21 20.81 11.40
CA VAL A 312 -11.75 20.96 11.26
C VAL A 312 -11.14 21.53 12.53
N ARG A 313 -11.67 22.66 13.03
CA ARG A 313 -11.13 23.29 14.24
C ARG A 313 -11.26 22.36 15.44
N ARG A 314 -12.46 21.82 15.66
CA ARG A 314 -12.74 20.94 16.78
C ARG A 314 -11.84 19.70 16.79
N LEU A 315 -11.66 19.04 15.64
CA LEU A 315 -10.78 17.88 15.55
C LEU A 315 -9.31 18.26 15.78
N ALA A 316 -8.85 19.36 15.20
CA ALA A 316 -7.49 19.83 15.39
C ALA A 316 -7.20 20.17 16.87
N ASP A 317 -8.13 20.91 17.52
CA ASP A 317 -8.03 21.27 18.94
C ASP A 317 -8.01 20.01 19.81
N PHE A 318 -8.96 19.07 19.60
CA PHE A 318 -9.02 17.80 20.32
C PHE A 318 -7.72 17.00 20.21
N LEU A 319 -7.17 16.87 19.00
CA LEU A 319 -5.95 16.09 18.79
C LEU A 319 -4.75 16.65 19.57
N VAL A 320 -4.69 17.96 19.75
CA VAL A 320 -3.58 18.66 20.42
C VAL A 320 -3.85 18.87 21.92
N GLU A 321 -5.04 19.37 22.30
CA GLU A 321 -5.37 19.71 23.70
C GLU A 321 -5.52 18.47 24.59
N ASP A 322 -6.07 17.39 24.05
CA ASP A 322 -6.19 16.10 24.75
C ASP A 322 -4.93 15.21 24.58
N GLU A 323 -3.83 15.78 24.09
CA GLU A 323 -2.51 15.12 23.94
C GLU A 323 -2.56 13.82 23.11
N VAL A 324 -3.52 13.70 22.17
CA VAL A 324 -3.63 12.54 21.28
C VAL A 324 -2.50 12.53 20.24
N LEU A 325 -2.17 13.72 19.71
CA LEU A 325 -1.03 13.95 18.84
C LEU A 325 -0.20 15.14 19.33
N PRO A 326 1.12 15.14 19.07
CA PRO A 326 1.92 16.34 19.29
C PRO A 326 1.40 17.54 18.45
N PRO A 327 1.62 18.80 18.91
CA PRO A 327 1.13 20.00 18.24
C PRO A 327 1.89 20.30 16.95
N TYR A 328 1.71 19.47 15.95
CA TYR A 328 2.34 19.64 14.64
C TYR A 328 1.62 20.71 13.80
N PRO A 329 2.36 21.62 13.14
CA PRO A 329 1.78 22.73 12.38
C PRO A 329 1.02 22.30 11.13
N TYR A 330 1.15 21.06 10.70
CA TYR A 330 0.48 20.51 9.50
C TYR A 330 -0.89 19.88 9.76
N ILE A 331 -1.32 19.69 11.03
CA ILE A 331 -2.60 19.00 11.34
C ILE A 331 -3.78 19.76 10.72
N GLU A 332 -3.99 21.01 11.06
CA GLU A 332 -5.10 21.81 10.53
C GLU A 332 -5.02 22.03 9.01
N PRO A 333 -3.86 22.38 8.42
CA PRO A 333 -3.72 22.46 6.97
C PRO A 333 -4.07 21.17 6.23
N VAL A 334 -3.70 20.02 6.76
CA VAL A 334 -4.05 18.71 6.17
C VAL A 334 -5.56 18.47 6.22
N LEU A 335 -6.21 18.73 7.35
CA LEU A 335 -7.68 18.61 7.46
C LEU A 335 -8.38 19.49 6.44
N ARG A 336 -7.95 20.76 6.31
CA ARG A 336 -8.51 21.71 5.34
C ARG A 336 -8.34 21.27 3.89
N ALA A 337 -7.19 20.70 3.55
CA ALA A 337 -6.92 20.21 2.20
C ALA A 337 -7.84 19.05 1.78
N HIS A 338 -8.35 18.28 2.75
CA HIS A 338 -9.12 17.07 2.50
C HIS A 338 -10.57 17.12 2.99
N MET A 339 -11.06 18.26 3.51
CA MET A 339 -12.44 18.34 4.04
C MET A 339 -13.54 18.07 3.01
N GLY A 340 -13.20 18.05 1.70
CA GLY A 340 -14.12 17.72 0.64
C GLY A 340 -15.16 18.84 0.40
N GLN A 341 -16.28 18.45 -0.19
CA GLN A 341 -17.37 19.37 -0.53
C GLN A 341 -18.74 18.68 -0.36
N PHE A 342 -19.80 19.45 -0.38
CA PHE A 342 -21.15 18.92 -0.36
C PHE A 342 -21.40 17.98 -1.56
N VAL A 343 -21.96 16.81 -1.27
CA VAL A 343 -22.40 15.84 -2.28
C VAL A 343 -23.92 15.65 -2.17
N PRO A 344 -24.70 15.87 -3.25
CA PRO A 344 -26.13 15.56 -3.26
C PRO A 344 -26.43 14.11 -2.88
N GLU A 345 -27.55 13.86 -2.21
CA GLU A 345 -27.91 12.56 -1.64
C GLU A 345 -27.86 11.42 -2.67
N ASP A 346 -28.38 11.65 -3.87
CA ASP A 346 -28.41 10.69 -4.97
C ASP A 346 -27.04 10.29 -5.53
N ARG A 347 -26.00 11.07 -5.21
CA ARG A 347 -24.60 10.82 -5.61
C ARG A 347 -23.68 10.38 -4.47
N ARG A 348 -24.21 10.27 -3.24
CA ARG A 348 -23.40 9.85 -2.10
C ARG A 348 -23.10 8.36 -2.18
N ASN A 349 -21.81 8.03 -2.09
CA ASN A 349 -21.39 6.67 -1.72
C ASN A 349 -21.53 6.47 -0.20
N PHE A 350 -21.10 5.31 0.31
CA PHE A 350 -21.14 5.00 1.73
C PHE A 350 -20.42 6.05 2.60
N PHE A 351 -19.18 6.39 2.26
CA PHE A 351 -18.37 7.33 3.05
C PHE A 351 -18.96 8.75 3.02
N TRP A 352 -19.42 9.21 1.86
CA TRP A 352 -20.11 10.49 1.76
C TRP A 352 -21.44 10.52 2.51
N THR A 353 -22.11 9.39 2.64
CA THR A 353 -23.28 9.27 3.51
C THR A 353 -22.92 9.54 4.96
N VAL A 354 -21.86 8.88 5.48
CA VAL A 354 -21.37 9.09 6.85
C VAL A 354 -20.96 10.55 7.08
N VAL A 355 -20.17 11.13 6.18
CA VAL A 355 -19.68 12.52 6.26
C VAL A 355 -20.82 13.53 6.34
N HIS A 356 -21.97 13.27 5.68
CA HIS A 356 -23.13 14.15 5.73
C HIS A 356 -23.98 13.99 6.99
N TYR A 357 -23.60 13.11 7.92
CA TYR A 357 -24.12 13.10 9.28
C TYR A 357 -23.11 13.72 10.27
N GLU A 358 -21.82 13.32 10.19
CA GLU A 358 -20.73 13.81 11.05
C GLU A 358 -19.39 13.65 10.32
N PRO A 359 -18.83 14.72 9.79
CA PRO A 359 -17.57 14.66 9.02
C PRO A 359 -16.39 14.08 9.81
N MET A 360 -16.27 14.40 11.10
CA MET A 360 -15.13 13.97 11.92
C MET A 360 -15.00 12.45 11.99
N VAL A 361 -16.10 11.70 11.83
CA VAL A 361 -16.05 10.23 11.88
C VAL A 361 -15.18 9.65 10.76
N LEU A 362 -15.26 10.21 9.55
CA LEU A 362 -14.34 9.83 8.48
C LEU A 362 -12.98 10.52 8.63
N TRP A 363 -12.97 11.78 9.11
CA TRP A 363 -11.73 12.56 9.14
C TRP A 363 -10.71 12.08 10.19
N THR A 364 -11.13 11.35 11.20
CA THR A 364 -10.20 10.64 12.09
C THR A 364 -9.41 9.55 11.32
N HIS A 365 -9.97 8.97 10.26
CA HIS A 365 -9.25 8.09 9.35
C HIS A 365 -8.12 8.80 8.59
N TRP A 366 -8.13 10.12 8.48
CA TRP A 366 -7.08 10.89 7.80
C TRP A 366 -5.74 10.93 8.55
N TYR A 367 -5.56 10.05 9.52
CA TYR A 367 -4.26 9.83 10.14
C TYR A 367 -3.16 9.55 9.10
N HIS A 368 -3.45 8.86 8.00
CA HIS A 368 -2.50 8.64 6.91
C HIS A 368 -2.04 9.94 6.25
N TRP A 369 -2.90 10.95 6.09
CA TRP A 369 -2.52 12.27 5.59
C TRP A 369 -1.62 13.03 6.56
N PHE A 370 -1.87 12.90 7.87
CA PHE A 370 -0.97 13.45 8.89
C PHE A 370 0.39 12.76 8.85
N ASP A 371 0.43 11.46 8.65
CA ASP A 371 1.67 10.69 8.57
C ASP A 371 2.48 11.03 7.31
N LEU A 372 1.81 11.20 6.16
CA LEU A 372 2.46 11.70 4.94
C LEU A 372 3.03 13.12 5.11
N ALA A 373 2.26 14.02 5.73
CA ALA A 373 2.74 15.37 6.04
C ALA A 373 3.94 15.35 7.00
N ARG A 374 3.90 14.46 8.01
CA ARG A 374 5.03 14.22 8.92
C ARG A 374 6.27 13.73 8.18
N MET A 375 6.11 12.76 7.28
CA MET A 375 7.23 12.25 6.47
C MET A 375 7.85 13.35 5.60
N GLY A 376 7.03 14.24 5.04
CA GLY A 376 7.50 15.39 4.26
C GLY A 376 8.21 16.44 5.12
N ALA A 377 7.66 16.78 6.30
CA ALA A 377 8.21 17.78 7.18
C ALA A 377 9.46 17.30 7.97
N MET A 378 9.49 16.00 8.31
CA MET A 378 10.53 15.38 9.12
C MET A 378 10.99 14.06 8.48
N PRO A 379 11.68 14.11 7.32
CA PRO A 379 12.13 12.91 6.64
C PRO A 379 13.08 12.11 7.53
N HIS A 380 12.93 10.80 7.54
CA HIS A 380 13.75 9.91 8.36
C HIS A 380 15.23 10.00 7.98
N ALA A 381 16.13 9.90 8.97
CA ALA A 381 17.59 9.97 8.75
C ALA A 381 18.08 8.80 7.86
N SER A 382 17.58 7.59 8.11
CA SER A 382 17.90 6.42 7.28
C SER A 382 17.32 6.56 5.87
N PRO A 383 18.14 6.42 4.80
CA PRO A 383 17.69 6.42 3.42
C PRO A 383 16.66 5.30 3.13
N ILE A 384 16.76 4.19 3.86
CA ILE A 384 15.87 3.03 3.71
C ILE A 384 14.41 3.39 4.08
N ARG A 385 14.22 4.24 5.12
CA ARG A 385 12.89 4.66 5.60
C ARG A 385 12.42 5.99 5.02
N ARG A 386 13.29 6.71 4.31
CA ARG A 386 12.97 8.06 3.80
C ARG A 386 11.96 8.05 2.68
N GLY A 387 11.98 7.04 1.83
CA GLY A 387 11.06 6.85 0.71
C GLY A 387 10.12 5.66 0.92
N PRO A 388 9.12 5.51 0.04
CA PRO A 388 8.22 4.36 0.08
C PRO A 388 8.97 3.07 -0.26
N LEU A 389 8.57 1.97 0.38
CA LEU A 389 8.96 0.62 0.00
C LEU A 389 8.08 0.15 -1.16
N LEU A 390 8.68 -0.49 -2.17
CA LEU A 390 8.00 -0.76 -3.44
C LEU A 390 6.94 -1.87 -3.35
N TYR A 391 7.06 -2.76 -2.39
CA TYR A 391 6.19 -3.93 -2.20
C TYR A 391 5.35 -3.84 -0.93
N ASN A 392 5.10 -2.61 -0.48
CA ASN A 392 3.97 -2.22 0.31
C ASN A 392 3.88 -2.71 1.76
N LEU A 393 4.87 -2.38 2.56
CA LEU A 393 4.72 -2.39 4.01
C LEU A 393 3.89 -1.22 4.53
N TRP A 394 3.72 -0.18 3.71
CA TRP A 394 3.06 1.06 4.12
C TRP A 394 1.55 0.95 4.21
N ASP A 395 0.91 0.11 3.40
CA ASP A 395 -0.56 -0.02 3.41
C ASP A 395 -1.06 -0.55 4.75
N SER A 396 -0.48 -1.65 5.26
CA SER A 396 -0.85 -2.19 6.57
C SER A 396 -0.64 -1.18 7.69
N ARG A 397 0.40 -0.33 7.58
CA ARG A 397 0.66 0.73 8.54
C ARG A 397 -0.28 1.92 8.34
N SER A 398 -0.34 2.49 7.16
CA SER A 398 -1.12 3.70 6.89
C SER A 398 -2.60 3.46 7.09
N GLU A 399 -3.17 2.48 6.40
CA GLU A 399 -4.59 2.15 6.47
C GLU A 399 -4.99 1.49 7.80
N GLY A 400 -4.15 0.60 8.32
CA GLY A 400 -4.41 -0.07 9.59
C GLY A 400 -4.42 0.90 10.77
N LEU A 401 -3.45 1.82 10.86
CA LEU A 401 -3.44 2.86 11.89
C LEU A 401 -4.59 3.84 11.71
N SER A 402 -4.91 4.26 10.48
CA SER A 402 -6.02 5.17 10.21
C SER A 402 -7.35 4.57 10.63
N THR A 403 -7.58 3.30 10.32
CA THR A 403 -8.78 2.56 10.77
C THR A 403 -8.84 2.44 12.29
N GLY A 404 -7.71 2.10 12.94
CA GLY A 404 -7.63 2.03 14.40
C GLY A 404 -7.85 3.39 15.06
N PHE A 405 -7.42 4.47 14.41
CA PHE A 405 -7.51 5.83 14.94
C PHE A 405 -8.97 6.32 15.06
N GLU A 406 -9.88 5.85 14.23
CA GLU A 406 -11.32 6.12 14.36
C GLU A 406 -11.87 5.65 15.71
N GLU A 407 -11.53 4.44 16.14
CA GLU A 407 -11.96 3.94 17.45
C GLU A 407 -11.15 4.57 18.61
N ILE A 408 -9.86 4.80 18.43
CA ILE A 408 -9.00 5.44 19.43
C ILE A 408 -9.54 6.82 19.79
N THR A 409 -9.83 7.68 18.84
CA THR A 409 -10.36 9.04 19.07
C THR A 409 -11.77 9.01 19.68
N MET A 410 -12.62 8.08 19.24
CA MET A 410 -13.92 7.87 19.87
C MET A 410 -13.78 7.52 21.37
N ARG A 411 -12.85 6.63 21.73
CA ARG A 411 -12.62 6.22 23.11
C ARG A 411 -11.90 7.27 23.94
N ALA A 412 -11.14 8.15 23.29
CA ALA A 412 -10.51 9.31 23.93
C ALA A 412 -11.51 10.44 24.24
N GLY A 413 -12.77 10.34 23.80
CA GLY A 413 -13.81 11.28 24.16
C GLY A 413 -14.24 12.27 23.07
N LEU A 414 -13.72 12.15 21.85
CA LEU A 414 -14.05 13.08 20.75
C LEU A 414 -15.56 13.31 20.57
N TYR A 415 -16.39 12.32 20.87
CA TYR A 415 -17.84 12.36 20.69
C TYR A 415 -18.63 12.35 22.00
N ASP A 416 -18.06 12.76 23.14
CA ASP A 416 -18.74 12.74 24.43
C ASP A 416 -19.93 13.73 24.49
N ASP A 417 -19.83 14.83 23.77
CA ASP A 417 -20.93 15.81 23.57
C ASP A 417 -21.87 15.47 22.41
N ASN A 418 -21.49 14.53 21.53
CA ASN A 418 -22.30 14.03 20.42
C ASN A 418 -22.31 12.48 20.37
N PRO A 419 -22.92 11.80 21.38
CA PRO A 419 -22.79 10.36 21.52
C PRO A 419 -23.40 9.57 20.34
N ARG A 420 -24.30 10.17 19.53
CA ARG A 420 -24.79 9.50 18.31
C ARG A 420 -23.74 9.37 17.22
N ALA A 421 -22.69 10.21 17.22
CA ALA A 421 -21.57 10.03 16.30
C ALA A 421 -20.79 8.72 16.54
N ARG A 422 -20.83 8.19 17.78
CA ARG A 422 -20.25 6.88 18.12
C ARG A 422 -20.92 5.73 17.36
N GLU A 423 -22.22 5.85 17.05
CA GLU A 423 -22.94 4.88 16.21
C GLU A 423 -22.31 4.82 14.80
N LEU A 424 -21.90 5.97 14.26
CA LEU A 424 -21.29 6.05 12.93
C LEU A 424 -19.91 5.36 12.90
N VAL A 425 -19.11 5.50 13.96
CA VAL A 425 -17.83 4.79 14.07
C VAL A 425 -18.04 3.28 14.00
N TRP A 426 -19.02 2.74 14.73
CA TRP A 426 -19.32 1.32 14.68
C TRP A 426 -19.88 0.85 13.34
N ILE A 427 -20.62 1.71 12.62
CA ILE A 427 -21.07 1.45 11.25
C ILE A 427 -19.87 1.37 10.30
N MET A 428 -18.90 2.30 10.42
CA MET A 428 -17.68 2.31 9.64
C MET A 428 -16.85 1.03 9.87
N LEU A 429 -16.65 0.64 11.13
CA LEU A 429 -15.91 -0.58 11.47
C LEU A 429 -16.61 -1.85 10.98
N ALA A 430 -17.95 -1.93 11.06
CA ALA A 430 -18.71 -3.05 10.52
C ALA A 430 -18.56 -3.16 9.01
N GLN A 431 -18.63 -2.04 8.30
CA GLN A 431 -18.41 -1.98 6.85
C GLN A 431 -17.00 -2.47 6.47
N ARG A 432 -15.95 -1.99 7.17
CA ARG A 432 -14.57 -2.42 6.92
C ARG A 432 -14.36 -3.91 7.19
N ALA A 433 -14.91 -4.43 8.28
CA ALA A 433 -14.81 -5.86 8.58
C ALA A 433 -15.55 -6.72 7.53
N ALA A 434 -16.73 -6.28 7.06
CA ALA A 434 -17.45 -6.95 5.98
C ALA A 434 -16.67 -6.91 4.65
N ARG A 435 -16.09 -5.76 4.33
CA ARG A 435 -15.24 -5.55 3.16
C ARG A 435 -14.03 -6.49 3.16
N GLY A 436 -13.29 -6.50 4.28
CA GLY A 436 -12.10 -7.33 4.45
C GLY A 436 -12.41 -8.82 4.38
N LEU A 437 -13.53 -9.29 4.95
CA LEU A 437 -13.97 -10.69 4.81
C LEU A 437 -14.28 -11.04 3.35
N GLY A 438 -14.99 -10.16 2.62
CA GLY A 438 -15.25 -10.34 1.20
C GLY A 438 -13.95 -10.46 0.40
N SER A 439 -12.97 -9.61 0.68
CA SER A 439 -11.63 -9.63 0.09
C SER A 439 -10.88 -10.93 0.39
N LEU A 440 -10.85 -11.38 1.64
CA LEU A 440 -10.18 -12.62 2.04
C LEU A 440 -10.77 -13.85 1.33
N TYR A 441 -12.10 -13.92 1.24
CA TYR A 441 -12.75 -15.02 0.53
C TYR A 441 -12.53 -14.96 -0.98
N ALA A 442 -12.49 -13.77 -1.57
CA ALA A 442 -12.14 -13.59 -2.98
C ALA A 442 -10.68 -13.99 -3.25
N GLN A 443 -9.73 -13.60 -2.38
CA GLN A 443 -8.33 -14.03 -2.48
C GLN A 443 -8.14 -15.55 -2.34
N ALA A 444 -8.97 -16.19 -1.53
CA ALA A 444 -9.00 -17.67 -1.42
C ALA A 444 -9.70 -18.36 -2.59
N ASN A 445 -10.23 -17.60 -3.57
CA ASN A 445 -11.06 -18.10 -4.68
C ASN A 445 -12.32 -18.89 -4.21
N THR A 446 -12.84 -18.58 -3.03
CA THR A 446 -14.08 -19.14 -2.48
C THR A 446 -15.30 -18.27 -2.75
N PHE A 447 -15.07 -16.95 -2.97
CA PHE A 447 -16.08 -16.02 -3.44
C PHE A 447 -15.74 -15.51 -4.85
N THR A 448 -16.76 -15.38 -5.67
CA THR A 448 -16.73 -14.54 -6.87
C THR A 448 -16.79 -13.07 -6.46
N LEU A 449 -16.49 -12.15 -7.37
CA LEU A 449 -16.67 -10.72 -7.16
C LEU A 449 -18.10 -10.38 -6.71
N LYS A 450 -19.10 -11.04 -7.32
CA LYS A 450 -20.50 -10.82 -6.96
C LYS A 450 -20.77 -11.24 -5.51
N GLU A 451 -20.35 -12.43 -5.09
CA GLU A 451 -20.52 -12.91 -3.72
C GLU A 451 -19.81 -12.03 -2.70
N ALA A 452 -18.61 -11.52 -3.01
CA ALA A 452 -17.89 -10.57 -2.15
C ALA A 452 -18.66 -9.23 -2.01
N ARG A 453 -19.25 -8.73 -3.10
CA ARG A 453 -20.11 -7.53 -3.08
C ARG A 453 -21.38 -7.77 -2.29
N ASP A 454 -22.09 -8.87 -2.55
CA ASP A 454 -23.34 -9.22 -1.86
C ASP A 454 -23.10 -9.36 -0.34
N PHE A 455 -21.99 -9.97 0.04
CA PHE A 455 -21.59 -10.09 1.45
C PHE A 455 -21.35 -8.72 2.08
N HIS A 456 -20.63 -7.84 1.39
CA HIS A 456 -20.35 -6.49 1.86
C HIS A 456 -21.64 -5.67 2.06
N VAL A 457 -22.58 -5.73 1.10
CA VAL A 457 -23.92 -5.11 1.21
C VAL A 457 -24.70 -5.65 2.40
N ALA A 458 -24.77 -6.98 2.52
CA ALA A 458 -25.58 -7.63 3.55
C ALA A 458 -25.11 -7.34 4.98
N TRP A 459 -23.80 -7.15 5.18
CA TRP A 459 -23.21 -6.96 6.50
C TRP A 459 -22.86 -5.53 6.85
N THR A 460 -23.11 -4.56 5.94
CA THR A 460 -22.99 -3.13 6.25
C THR A 460 -24.30 -2.63 6.88
N PRO A 461 -24.25 -2.01 8.08
CA PRO A 461 -25.46 -1.55 8.76
C PRO A 461 -26.26 -0.52 7.98
N ARG A 462 -27.56 -0.42 8.33
CA ARG A 462 -28.53 0.58 7.82
C ARG A 462 -28.78 0.55 6.31
N GLY A 463 -28.26 -0.45 5.59
CA GLY A 463 -28.38 -0.52 4.12
C GLY A 463 -27.67 0.62 3.38
N TRP A 464 -26.67 1.27 4.02
CA TRP A 464 -25.95 2.38 3.43
C TRP A 464 -24.95 1.97 2.33
N MET A 465 -24.56 0.70 2.33
CA MET A 465 -23.82 0.12 1.20
C MET A 465 -24.83 -0.46 0.20
N ARG A 466 -25.24 0.35 -0.76
CA ARG A 466 -26.23 -0.07 -1.77
C ARG A 466 -25.57 -0.89 -2.87
N GLU A 467 -26.31 -1.81 -3.47
CA GLU A 467 -25.83 -2.69 -4.55
C GLU A 467 -25.38 -1.94 -5.81
N ASP A 468 -25.95 -0.75 -6.06
CA ASP A 468 -25.66 0.10 -7.22
C ASP A 468 -24.41 0.95 -7.08
N LEU A 469 -23.74 0.94 -5.92
CA LEU A 469 -22.55 1.75 -5.71
C LEU A 469 -21.33 1.19 -6.45
N ASP A 470 -20.71 2.02 -7.26
CA ASP A 470 -19.43 1.70 -7.93
C ASP A 470 -18.31 1.38 -6.93
N LEU A 471 -18.36 1.99 -5.75
CA LEU A 471 -17.43 1.75 -4.64
C LEU A 471 -17.27 0.27 -4.32
N LEU A 472 -18.37 -0.51 -4.28
CA LEU A 472 -18.33 -1.96 -4.02
C LEU A 472 -17.44 -2.73 -5.00
N GLY A 473 -17.59 -2.41 -6.29
CA GLY A 473 -16.77 -3.04 -7.32
C GLY A 473 -15.33 -2.59 -7.29
N PHE A 474 -15.11 -1.30 -7.08
CA PHE A 474 -13.79 -0.70 -7.03
C PHE A 474 -12.95 -1.28 -5.88
N GLU A 475 -13.45 -1.27 -4.64
CA GLU A 475 -12.73 -1.78 -3.48
C GLU A 475 -12.37 -3.25 -3.62
N GLN A 476 -13.32 -4.12 -3.97
CA GLN A 476 -13.05 -5.55 -4.10
C GLN A 476 -12.08 -5.89 -5.22
N LEU A 477 -12.10 -5.14 -6.33
CA LEU A 477 -11.15 -5.28 -7.42
C LEU A 477 -9.74 -4.81 -7.02
N LEU A 478 -9.65 -3.72 -6.25
CA LEU A 478 -8.37 -3.23 -5.73
C LEU A 478 -7.72 -4.29 -4.84
N TYR A 479 -8.49 -4.88 -3.91
CA TYR A 479 -7.96 -5.86 -2.97
C TYR A 479 -7.59 -7.20 -3.60
N LEU A 480 -8.19 -7.56 -4.73
CA LEU A 480 -7.75 -8.71 -5.54
C LEU A 480 -6.39 -8.45 -6.20
N ARG A 481 -6.11 -7.21 -6.55
CA ARG A 481 -4.82 -6.80 -7.12
C ARG A 481 -3.73 -6.71 -6.06
N GLN A 482 -4.11 -6.32 -4.84
CA GLN A 482 -3.21 -6.03 -3.72
C GLN A 482 -3.62 -6.82 -2.47
N PRO A 483 -3.14 -8.07 -2.36
CA PRO A 483 -3.40 -8.91 -1.19
C PRO A 483 -2.89 -8.26 0.11
N GLY A 484 -3.71 -8.26 1.15
CA GLY A 484 -3.37 -7.70 2.45
C GLY A 484 -3.74 -6.22 2.63
N TYR A 485 -4.19 -5.52 1.57
CA TYR A 485 -4.65 -4.13 1.68
C TYR A 485 -6.08 -4.03 2.26
N GLY A 486 -6.95 -4.95 1.91
CA GLY A 486 -8.35 -5.00 2.39
C GLY A 486 -8.50 -5.55 3.76
#